data_4c031bf73ba407a2af3413abd7cdd088
#
_entry.id   4c031bf73ba407a2af3413abd7cdd088
#
_cell.length_a   1.000
_cell.length_b   1.000
_cell.length_c   1.000
_cell.angle_alpha   90.00
_cell.angle_beta   90.00
_cell.angle_gamma   90.00
#
_symmetry.space_group_name_H-M   'P 1'
#
loop_
_entity.id
_entity.type
_entity.pdbx_description
1 polymer ?
#
loop_
_entity_poly.entity_id
_entity_poly.type
_entity_poly.pdbx_seq_one_letter_code
_entity_poly.pdbx_strand_id
1 'polypeptide(L)'
;MTLLGAAQIRELAAALDLKPSKSLGQNFVIDSNVCTKIVRTAAVGPTDIALEIGPGLGSLTLALLDSAASVVAVEIDSRLAGQLPITVANHFEHPENLTVLNQDALSIQSLPVNPTVLVANLPYNVSVPVLLHLLEKFGSLRTGVVMVQAEVADRLAAKPGTKEYGIPSVKAAWWAEVKGAGSVSRSVFWPAPNVDSKLVSFTRRQTPGDEVLRRKVFTIIDAAFAQRRKMLRSALSGLYGSSSSAEEILKRADIDPTLRGEALEISSFCAIAAVAPDIF
;
A
#
# COMPACT_ATOMS: atom_id res chain seq x y z
N MET A 1 8.73 -27.95 -2.48
CA MET A 1 7.80 -27.04 -1.74
C MET A 1 6.35 -27.38 -2.04
N THR A 2 5.43 -27.22 -1.07
CA THR A 2 3.99 -27.44 -1.25
C THR A 2 3.24 -26.19 -0.78
N LEU A 3 2.46 -25.57 -1.67
CA LEU A 3 1.61 -24.43 -1.31
C LEU A 3 0.36 -24.88 -0.54
N LEU A 4 -0.16 -24.01 0.33
CA LEU A 4 -1.37 -24.31 1.10
C LEU A 4 -2.62 -24.29 0.21
N GLY A 5 -3.45 -25.34 0.37
CA GLY A 5 -4.78 -25.40 -0.21
C GLY A 5 -5.88 -25.03 0.78
N ALA A 6 -7.11 -24.92 0.30
CA ALA A 6 -8.28 -24.51 1.09
C ALA A 6 -8.55 -25.40 2.32
N ALA A 7 -8.31 -26.72 2.25
CA ALA A 7 -8.46 -27.64 3.37
C ALA A 7 -7.44 -27.33 4.48
N GLN A 8 -6.17 -27.22 4.12
CA GLN A 8 -5.08 -26.94 5.05
C GLN A 8 -5.25 -25.59 5.77
N ILE A 9 -5.70 -24.56 5.04
CA ILE A 9 -5.99 -23.24 5.65
C ILE A 9 -7.09 -23.36 6.73
N ARG A 10 -8.14 -24.11 6.47
CA ARG A 10 -9.23 -24.34 7.45
C ARG A 10 -8.77 -25.18 8.63
N GLU A 11 -7.95 -26.19 8.41
CA GLU A 11 -7.35 -27.02 9.46
C GLU A 11 -6.45 -26.20 10.37
N LEU A 12 -5.54 -25.37 9.81
CA LEU A 12 -4.69 -24.47 10.57
C LEU A 12 -5.52 -23.46 11.38
N ALA A 13 -6.55 -22.87 10.77
CA ALA A 13 -7.43 -21.94 11.46
C ALA A 13 -8.18 -22.61 12.61
N ALA A 14 -8.67 -23.85 12.42
CA ALA A 14 -9.33 -24.62 13.46
C ALA A 14 -8.38 -24.99 14.61
N ALA A 15 -7.16 -25.41 14.29
CA ALA A 15 -6.12 -25.73 15.27
C ALA A 15 -5.75 -24.54 16.17
N LEU A 16 -5.83 -23.33 15.63
CA LEU A 16 -5.57 -22.09 16.36
C LEU A 16 -6.81 -21.51 17.07
N ASP A 17 -7.96 -22.19 17.02
CA ASP A 17 -9.27 -21.61 17.42
C ASP A 17 -9.48 -20.21 16.83
N LEU A 18 -9.05 -20.04 15.58
CA LEU A 18 -9.04 -18.75 14.91
C LEU A 18 -10.44 -18.43 14.36
N LYS A 19 -11.06 -17.42 14.94
CA LYS A 19 -12.27 -16.80 14.38
C LYS A 19 -11.82 -15.57 13.59
N PRO A 20 -11.85 -15.61 12.23
CA PRO A 20 -11.40 -14.49 11.44
C PRO A 20 -12.04 -13.17 11.86
N SER A 21 -11.21 -12.20 12.22
CA SER A 21 -11.66 -10.93 12.76
C SER A 21 -11.91 -9.92 11.66
N LYS A 22 -13.14 -9.37 11.59
CA LYS A 22 -13.45 -8.26 10.68
C LYS A 22 -12.67 -6.99 11.03
N SER A 23 -12.40 -6.75 12.32
CA SER A 23 -11.64 -5.58 12.77
C SER A 23 -10.18 -5.64 12.33
N LEU A 24 -9.61 -6.83 12.19
CA LEU A 24 -8.26 -7.05 11.64
C LEU A 24 -8.26 -7.25 10.13
N GLY A 25 -9.41 -7.19 9.47
CA GLY A 25 -9.50 -7.36 8.02
C GLY A 25 -9.07 -8.76 7.52
N GLN A 26 -9.17 -9.79 8.36
CA GLN A 26 -8.67 -11.14 8.09
C GLN A 26 -9.48 -11.85 7.00
N ASN A 27 -8.92 -11.96 5.81
CA ASN A 27 -9.40 -12.76 4.69
C ASN A 27 -8.20 -13.53 4.12
N PHE A 28 -8.13 -14.83 4.40
CA PHE A 28 -7.01 -15.68 4.00
C PHE A 28 -7.16 -16.13 2.55
N VAL A 29 -6.08 -16.03 1.77
CA VAL A 29 -6.07 -16.56 0.39
C VAL A 29 -5.99 -18.08 0.45
N ILE A 30 -6.97 -18.75 -0.15
CA ILE A 30 -7.09 -20.21 -0.18
C ILE A 30 -6.75 -20.83 -1.56
N ASP A 31 -6.40 -20.00 -2.53
CA ASP A 31 -6.03 -20.41 -3.90
C ASP A 31 -4.54 -20.14 -4.15
N SER A 32 -3.78 -21.23 -4.23
CA SER A 32 -2.33 -21.18 -4.47
C SER A 32 -1.96 -20.58 -5.84
N ASN A 33 -2.81 -20.74 -6.86
CA ASN A 33 -2.57 -20.15 -8.17
C ASN A 33 -2.61 -18.61 -8.11
N VAL A 34 -3.49 -18.07 -7.26
CA VAL A 34 -3.55 -16.62 -7.02
C VAL A 34 -2.28 -16.13 -6.33
N CYS A 35 -1.75 -16.85 -5.33
CA CYS A 35 -0.47 -16.50 -4.69
C CYS A 35 0.67 -16.49 -5.71
N THR A 36 0.79 -17.54 -6.54
CA THR A 36 1.79 -17.62 -7.60
C THR A 36 1.62 -16.47 -8.62
N LYS A 37 0.38 -16.14 -9.00
CA LYS A 37 0.09 -15.01 -9.90
C LYS A 37 0.55 -13.68 -9.29
N ILE A 38 0.31 -13.44 -8.00
CA ILE A 38 0.73 -12.21 -7.31
C ILE A 38 2.25 -12.08 -7.34
N VAL A 39 2.98 -13.14 -6.98
CA VAL A 39 4.46 -13.17 -6.98
C VAL A 39 5.03 -12.91 -8.36
N ARG A 40 4.47 -13.54 -9.41
CA ARG A 40 4.85 -13.29 -10.81
C ARG A 40 4.57 -11.85 -11.24
N THR A 41 3.41 -11.30 -10.85
CA THR A 41 3.03 -9.91 -11.16
C THR A 41 3.98 -8.91 -10.51
N ALA A 42 4.50 -9.23 -9.31
CA ALA A 42 5.51 -8.44 -8.61
C ALA A 42 6.93 -8.61 -9.19
N ALA A 43 7.11 -9.55 -10.14
CA ALA A 43 8.41 -9.92 -10.73
C ALA A 43 9.48 -10.21 -9.68
N VAL A 44 9.10 -10.92 -8.61
CA VAL A 44 10.02 -11.32 -7.53
C VAL A 44 11.07 -12.28 -8.09
N GLY A 45 12.34 -11.99 -7.82
CA GLY A 45 13.47 -12.78 -8.28
C GLY A 45 14.35 -13.33 -7.15
N PRO A 46 15.28 -14.25 -7.45
CA PRO A 46 16.07 -14.97 -6.47
C PRO A 46 17.08 -14.11 -5.67
N THR A 47 17.22 -12.85 -6.03
CA THR A 47 18.05 -11.88 -5.29
C THR A 47 17.23 -10.90 -4.47
N ASP A 48 15.89 -10.96 -4.57
CA ASP A 48 15.03 -10.05 -3.85
C ASP A 48 14.85 -10.47 -2.39
N ILE A 49 14.75 -9.47 -1.53
CA ILE A 49 14.27 -9.61 -0.16
C ILE A 49 12.82 -9.09 -0.16
N ALA A 50 11.88 -10.00 -0.02
CA ALA A 50 10.46 -9.65 -0.03
C ALA A 50 9.99 -9.19 1.35
N LEU A 51 9.25 -8.08 1.38
CA LEU A 51 8.48 -7.64 2.55
C LEU A 51 7.02 -8.06 2.35
N GLU A 52 6.48 -8.81 3.30
CA GLU A 52 5.07 -9.18 3.34
C GLU A 52 4.40 -8.58 4.57
N ILE A 53 3.25 -7.95 4.37
CA ILE A 53 2.42 -7.42 5.46
C ILE A 53 1.15 -8.24 5.58
N GLY A 54 0.87 -8.74 6.80
CA GLY A 54 -0.28 -9.59 7.06
C GLY A 54 -0.17 -10.95 6.38
N PRO A 55 0.89 -11.75 6.63
CA PRO A 55 1.08 -13.07 6.02
C PRO A 55 -0.04 -14.05 6.37
N GLY A 56 -0.72 -13.83 7.50
CA GLY A 56 -1.78 -14.69 7.97
C GLY A 56 -1.29 -16.11 8.22
N LEU A 57 -1.92 -17.08 7.54
CA LEU A 57 -1.55 -18.51 7.65
C LEU A 57 -0.41 -18.93 6.73
N GLY A 58 0.14 -18.03 5.90
CA GLY A 58 1.36 -18.27 5.12
C GLY A 58 1.16 -18.64 3.64
N SER A 59 -0.05 -18.52 3.09
CA SER A 59 -0.30 -18.88 1.68
C SER A 59 0.59 -18.10 0.71
N LEU A 60 0.66 -16.78 0.87
CA LEU A 60 1.47 -15.92 0.01
C LEU A 60 2.96 -16.01 0.41
N THR A 61 3.27 -16.15 1.71
CA THR A 61 4.62 -16.32 2.23
C THR A 61 5.35 -17.49 1.57
N LEU A 62 4.69 -18.65 1.46
CA LEU A 62 5.28 -19.83 0.81
C LEU A 62 5.58 -19.57 -0.67
N ALA A 63 4.67 -18.90 -1.39
CA ALA A 63 4.91 -18.55 -2.78
C ALA A 63 6.07 -17.53 -2.94
N LEU A 64 6.24 -16.63 -1.97
CA LEU A 64 7.36 -15.69 -1.94
C LEU A 64 8.69 -16.39 -1.67
N LEU A 65 8.74 -17.30 -0.70
CA LEU A 65 9.94 -18.08 -0.37
C LEU A 65 10.44 -18.95 -1.54
N ASP A 66 9.54 -19.38 -2.41
CA ASP A 66 9.91 -20.13 -3.64
C ASP A 66 10.62 -19.26 -4.69
N SER A 67 10.49 -17.96 -4.62
CA SER A 67 10.97 -17.03 -5.66
C SER A 67 12.03 -16.04 -5.16
N ALA A 68 11.96 -15.64 -3.89
CA ALA A 68 12.84 -14.65 -3.28
C ALA A 68 14.04 -15.27 -2.57
N ALA A 69 15.08 -14.49 -2.33
CA ALA A 69 16.19 -14.89 -1.47
C ALA A 69 15.75 -15.07 0.00
N SER A 70 14.88 -14.19 0.48
CA SER A 70 14.32 -14.25 1.82
C SER A 70 13.03 -13.44 1.91
N VAL A 71 12.26 -13.69 2.97
CA VAL A 71 11.01 -12.99 3.27
C VAL A 71 11.06 -12.42 4.68
N VAL A 72 10.75 -11.13 4.80
CA VAL A 72 10.43 -10.48 6.07
C VAL A 72 8.92 -10.32 6.14
N ALA A 73 8.28 -11.02 7.07
CA ALA A 73 6.83 -11.01 7.26
C ALA A 73 6.48 -10.24 8.54
N VAL A 74 5.53 -9.31 8.42
CA VAL A 74 5.05 -8.48 9.53
C VAL A 74 3.60 -8.81 9.82
N GLU A 75 3.32 -9.31 11.03
CA GLU A 75 2.00 -9.76 11.45
C GLU A 75 1.62 -9.16 12.81
N ILE A 76 0.43 -8.58 12.88
CA ILE A 76 -0.06 -7.96 14.10
C ILE A 76 -0.69 -8.98 15.07
N ASP A 77 -1.31 -10.05 14.56
CA ASP A 77 -1.89 -11.11 15.37
C ASP A 77 -0.79 -12.06 15.85
N SER A 78 -0.52 -12.08 17.16
CA SER A 78 0.56 -12.89 17.77
C SER A 78 0.37 -14.40 17.56
N ARG A 79 -0.86 -14.89 17.43
CA ARG A 79 -1.13 -16.32 17.14
C ARG A 79 -0.68 -16.68 15.73
N LEU A 80 -0.99 -15.82 14.75
CA LEU A 80 -0.56 -16.01 13.37
C LEU A 80 0.95 -15.81 13.22
N ALA A 81 1.53 -14.82 13.87
CA ALA A 81 2.97 -14.61 13.91
C ALA A 81 3.74 -15.82 14.49
N GLY A 82 3.18 -16.44 15.55
CA GLY A 82 3.76 -17.65 16.13
C GLY A 82 3.56 -18.92 15.28
N GLN A 83 2.45 -19.01 14.52
CA GLN A 83 2.16 -20.14 13.65
C GLN A 83 2.96 -20.13 12.34
N LEU A 84 3.25 -18.95 11.80
CA LEU A 84 3.86 -18.81 10.47
C LEU A 84 5.20 -19.56 10.33
N PRO A 85 6.17 -19.48 11.27
CA PRO A 85 7.40 -20.27 11.17
C PRO A 85 7.14 -21.77 11.16
N ILE A 86 6.16 -22.26 11.92
CA ILE A 86 5.77 -23.69 11.95
C ILE A 86 5.19 -24.10 10.59
N THR A 87 4.32 -23.29 10.03
CA THR A 87 3.76 -23.53 8.70
C THR A 87 4.87 -23.60 7.65
N VAL A 88 5.81 -22.67 7.66
CA VAL A 88 6.91 -22.63 6.69
C VAL A 88 7.83 -23.83 6.87
N ALA A 89 8.20 -24.21 8.10
CA ALA A 89 9.05 -25.38 8.37
C ALA A 89 8.45 -26.69 7.86
N ASN A 90 7.12 -26.81 7.86
CA ASN A 90 6.41 -27.99 7.37
C ASN A 90 6.28 -28.07 5.84
N HIS A 91 6.47 -26.94 5.12
CA HIS A 91 6.18 -26.84 3.70
C HIS A 91 7.36 -26.37 2.82
N PHE A 92 8.43 -25.86 3.43
CA PHE A 92 9.57 -25.29 2.72
C PHE A 92 10.89 -25.80 3.30
N GLU A 93 11.88 -26.09 2.44
CA GLU A 93 13.15 -26.74 2.82
C GLU A 93 14.09 -25.81 3.58
N HIS A 94 13.98 -24.50 3.38
CA HIS A 94 14.86 -23.47 3.94
C HIS A 94 14.09 -22.47 4.82
N PRO A 95 13.50 -22.93 5.95
CA PRO A 95 12.69 -22.07 6.82
C PRO A 95 13.47 -20.89 7.42
N GLU A 96 14.81 -20.97 7.45
CA GLU A 96 15.71 -19.88 7.87
C GLU A 96 15.63 -18.64 6.98
N ASN A 97 15.11 -18.76 5.76
CA ASN A 97 14.89 -17.62 4.85
C ASN A 97 13.67 -16.76 5.23
N LEU A 98 12.91 -17.15 6.27
CA LEU A 98 11.80 -16.39 6.81
C LEU A 98 12.21 -15.66 8.09
N THR A 99 11.95 -14.36 8.14
CA THR A 99 11.97 -13.56 9.38
C THR A 99 10.57 -13.08 9.69
N VAL A 100 10.05 -13.37 10.87
CA VAL A 100 8.72 -12.91 11.29
C VAL A 100 8.84 -11.85 12.37
N LEU A 101 8.14 -10.73 12.19
CA LEU A 101 8.02 -9.63 13.15
C LEU A 101 6.58 -9.53 13.62
N ASN A 102 6.34 -9.73 14.91
CA ASN A 102 5.01 -9.50 15.50
C ASN A 102 4.88 -8.03 15.87
N GLN A 103 4.43 -7.22 14.93
CA GLN A 103 4.31 -5.76 15.06
C GLN A 103 3.15 -5.22 14.22
N ASP A 104 2.67 -4.02 14.56
CA ASP A 104 1.79 -3.23 13.71
C ASP A 104 2.59 -2.60 12.57
N ALA A 105 2.18 -2.87 11.33
CA ALA A 105 2.82 -2.33 10.13
C ALA A 105 2.86 -0.79 10.09
N LEU A 106 1.93 -0.11 10.74
CA LEU A 106 1.91 1.36 10.83
C LEU A 106 2.94 1.91 11.83
N SER A 107 3.44 1.09 12.74
CA SER A 107 4.41 1.50 13.76
C SER A 107 5.87 1.18 13.41
N ILE A 108 6.12 0.42 12.34
CA ILE A 108 7.46 -0.02 11.97
C ILE A 108 8.32 1.17 11.54
N GLN A 109 9.49 1.31 12.18
CA GLN A 109 10.47 2.35 11.82
C GLN A 109 11.72 1.77 11.14
N SER A 110 12.03 0.50 11.39
CA SER A 110 13.17 -0.22 10.82
C SER A 110 12.88 -1.70 10.67
N LEU A 111 13.59 -2.36 9.79
CA LEU A 111 13.55 -3.80 9.56
C LEU A 111 14.96 -4.37 9.72
N PRO A 112 15.12 -5.67 10.07
CA PRO A 112 16.42 -6.29 10.25
C PRO A 112 17.27 -6.33 8.98
N VAL A 113 16.63 -6.25 7.82
CA VAL A 113 17.24 -6.20 6.49
C VAL A 113 16.50 -5.18 5.62
N ASN A 114 17.14 -4.73 4.53
CA ASN A 114 16.54 -3.80 3.59
C ASN A 114 15.72 -4.55 2.52
N PRO A 115 14.38 -4.55 2.58
CA PRO A 115 13.57 -5.22 1.58
C PRO A 115 13.65 -4.50 0.23
N THR A 116 13.60 -5.29 -0.84
CA THR A 116 13.67 -4.76 -2.23
C THR A 116 12.33 -4.74 -2.94
N VAL A 117 11.42 -5.63 -2.52
CA VAL A 117 10.07 -5.76 -3.09
C VAL A 117 9.02 -5.90 -2.00
N LEU A 118 7.89 -5.21 -2.14
CA LEU A 118 6.72 -5.36 -1.27
C LEU A 118 5.66 -6.22 -1.97
N VAL A 119 5.26 -7.32 -1.32
CA VAL A 119 4.15 -8.14 -1.83
C VAL A 119 3.23 -8.49 -0.67
N ALA A 120 1.98 -8.05 -0.72
CA ALA A 120 1.07 -8.21 0.41
C ALA A 120 -0.40 -8.31 0.01
N ASN A 121 -1.16 -9.10 0.76
CA ASN A 121 -2.61 -8.98 0.85
C ASN A 121 -2.94 -8.05 2.02
N LEU A 122 -3.05 -6.75 1.75
CA LEU A 122 -3.19 -5.75 2.81
C LEU A 122 -4.57 -5.80 3.48
N PRO A 123 -4.64 -5.65 4.82
CA PRO A 123 -5.89 -5.50 5.53
C PRO A 123 -6.69 -4.30 4.98
N TYR A 124 -7.97 -4.53 4.65
CA TYR A 124 -8.77 -3.57 3.87
C TYR A 124 -8.94 -2.20 4.54
N ASN A 125 -9.04 -2.18 5.87
CA ASN A 125 -9.28 -0.96 6.65
C ASN A 125 -8.05 -0.04 6.78
N VAL A 126 -6.84 -0.55 6.56
CA VAL A 126 -5.57 0.19 6.75
C VAL A 126 -4.65 0.15 5.53
N SER A 127 -5.10 -0.39 4.40
CA SER A 127 -4.26 -0.64 3.22
C SER A 127 -3.56 0.62 2.68
N VAL A 128 -4.27 1.74 2.57
CA VAL A 128 -3.67 3.00 2.08
C VAL A 128 -2.65 3.57 3.07
N PRO A 129 -2.98 3.77 4.37
CA PRO A 129 -2.00 4.23 5.36
C PRO A 129 -0.76 3.34 5.42
N VAL A 130 -0.93 2.01 5.41
CA VAL A 130 0.20 1.06 5.44
C VAL A 130 1.07 1.23 4.20
N LEU A 131 0.49 1.24 3.00
CA LEU A 131 1.28 1.40 1.77
C LEU A 131 2.08 2.71 1.78
N LEU A 132 1.45 3.84 2.14
CA LEU A 132 2.12 5.15 2.18
C LEU A 132 3.24 5.16 3.23
N HIS A 133 3.00 4.59 4.41
CA HIS A 133 3.99 4.47 5.48
C HIS A 133 5.22 3.66 5.03
N LEU A 134 4.99 2.51 4.40
CA LEU A 134 6.09 1.67 3.91
C LEU A 134 6.89 2.35 2.79
N LEU A 135 6.22 3.06 1.88
CA LEU A 135 6.89 3.83 0.84
C LEU A 135 7.72 4.98 1.42
N GLU A 136 7.27 5.60 2.50
CA GLU A 136 7.99 6.64 3.23
C GLU A 136 9.22 6.08 3.95
N LYS A 137 9.06 4.99 4.71
CA LYS A 137 10.09 4.47 5.61
C LYS A 137 11.17 3.65 4.91
N PHE A 138 10.79 2.90 3.89
CA PHE A 138 11.70 1.92 3.26
C PHE A 138 12.07 2.33 1.84
N GLY A 139 13.07 3.21 1.72
CA GLY A 139 13.60 3.67 0.43
C GLY A 139 14.19 2.55 -0.44
N SER A 140 14.54 1.41 0.15
CA SER A 140 15.04 0.22 -0.55
C SER A 140 13.98 -0.53 -1.36
N LEU A 141 12.69 -0.34 -1.08
CA LEU A 141 11.59 -0.90 -1.87
C LEU A 141 11.58 -0.30 -3.26
N ARG A 142 11.96 -1.08 -4.28
CA ARG A 142 12.03 -0.66 -5.68
C ARG A 142 10.70 -0.84 -6.40
N THR A 143 10.00 -1.89 -6.06
CA THR A 143 8.74 -2.29 -6.68
C THR A 143 7.87 -3.05 -5.69
N GLY A 144 6.63 -3.29 -6.05
CA GLY A 144 5.75 -4.17 -5.29
C GLY A 144 4.40 -4.36 -5.92
N VAL A 145 3.69 -5.34 -5.39
CA VAL A 145 2.28 -5.62 -5.71
C VAL A 145 1.52 -5.79 -4.40
N VAL A 146 0.48 -5.01 -4.25
CA VAL A 146 -0.43 -5.14 -3.11
C VAL A 146 -1.82 -5.49 -3.59
N MET A 147 -2.47 -6.39 -2.87
CA MET A 147 -3.87 -6.73 -3.06
C MET A 147 -4.71 -5.94 -2.05
N VAL A 148 -5.69 -5.21 -2.56
CA VAL A 148 -6.57 -4.34 -1.78
C VAL A 148 -8.00 -4.42 -2.30
N GLN A 149 -8.97 -3.82 -1.58
CA GLN A 149 -10.34 -3.69 -2.10
C GLN A 149 -10.35 -3.02 -3.47
N ALA A 150 -11.26 -3.43 -4.36
CA ALA A 150 -11.33 -2.94 -5.73
C ALA A 150 -11.44 -1.41 -5.80
N GLU A 151 -12.28 -0.79 -4.95
CA GLU A 151 -12.40 0.67 -4.87
C GLU A 151 -11.09 1.37 -4.46
N VAL A 152 -10.36 0.78 -3.50
CA VAL A 152 -9.07 1.32 -3.05
C VAL A 152 -8.02 1.21 -4.16
N ALA A 153 -8.00 0.07 -4.88
CA ALA A 153 -7.11 -0.12 -6.02
C ALA A 153 -7.37 0.91 -7.12
N ASP A 154 -8.65 1.13 -7.45
CA ASP A 154 -9.06 2.10 -8.47
C ASP A 154 -8.64 3.52 -8.07
N ARG A 155 -8.75 3.88 -6.78
CA ARG A 155 -8.26 5.16 -6.25
C ARG A 155 -6.75 5.29 -6.30
N LEU A 156 -6.00 4.26 -5.89
CA LEU A 156 -4.53 4.29 -5.89
C LEU A 156 -3.96 4.43 -7.31
N ALA A 157 -4.55 3.73 -8.29
CA ALA A 157 -4.10 3.72 -9.67
C ALA A 157 -4.73 4.81 -10.55
N ALA A 158 -5.61 5.64 -9.98
CA ALA A 158 -6.33 6.68 -10.71
C ALA A 158 -5.40 7.78 -11.23
N LYS A 159 -5.78 8.38 -12.36
CA LYS A 159 -5.05 9.49 -12.98
C LYS A 159 -5.81 10.79 -12.79
N PRO A 160 -5.13 11.96 -12.84
CA PRO A 160 -5.78 13.26 -12.78
C PRO A 160 -6.95 13.38 -13.74
N GLY A 161 -8.02 14.04 -13.28
CA GLY A 161 -9.25 14.23 -14.04
C GLY A 161 -10.25 13.07 -14.00
N THR A 162 -9.90 11.92 -13.40
CA THR A 162 -10.84 10.80 -13.23
C THR A 162 -11.62 10.91 -11.92
N LYS A 163 -12.78 10.26 -11.86
CA LYS A 163 -13.67 10.26 -10.69
C LYS A 163 -13.00 9.66 -9.44
N GLU A 164 -12.20 8.64 -9.63
CA GLU A 164 -11.53 7.89 -8.57
C GLU A 164 -10.29 8.61 -8.02
N TYR A 165 -9.73 9.57 -8.79
CA TYR A 165 -8.53 10.30 -8.39
C TYR A 165 -8.74 11.10 -7.11
N GLY A 166 -7.78 11.00 -6.18
CA GLY A 166 -7.89 11.63 -4.87
C GLY A 166 -6.61 11.57 -4.05
N ILE A 167 -6.72 11.85 -2.77
CA ILE A 167 -5.58 11.87 -1.83
C ILE A 167 -4.68 10.64 -1.95
N PRO A 168 -5.21 9.39 -1.98
CA PRO A 168 -4.35 8.20 -2.12
C PRO A 168 -3.52 8.20 -3.40
N SER A 169 -4.11 8.60 -4.53
CA SER A 169 -3.44 8.66 -5.84
C SER A 169 -2.27 9.65 -5.80
N VAL A 170 -2.57 10.88 -5.34
CA VAL A 170 -1.58 11.97 -5.34
C VAL A 170 -0.46 11.70 -4.35
N LYS A 171 -0.79 11.26 -3.12
CA LYS A 171 0.23 10.98 -2.10
C LYS A 171 1.14 9.82 -2.49
N ALA A 172 0.59 8.72 -3.03
CA ALA A 172 1.40 7.61 -3.51
C ALA A 172 2.35 8.03 -4.66
N ALA A 173 1.88 8.95 -5.51
CA ALA A 173 2.65 9.50 -6.60
C ALA A 173 3.90 10.30 -6.16
N TRP A 174 4.05 10.66 -4.90
CA TRP A 174 5.29 11.22 -4.35
C TRP A 174 6.46 10.24 -4.44
N TRP A 175 6.22 8.96 -4.17
CA TRP A 175 7.27 7.93 -4.09
C TRP A 175 7.30 6.97 -5.27
N ALA A 176 6.16 6.75 -5.94
CA ALA A 176 6.05 5.68 -6.93
C ALA A 176 5.05 5.99 -8.05
N GLU A 177 5.27 5.36 -9.19
CA GLU A 177 4.26 5.18 -10.22
C GLU A 177 3.38 4.00 -9.83
N VAL A 178 2.06 4.21 -9.77
CA VAL A 178 1.09 3.19 -9.34
C VAL A 178 0.17 2.82 -10.50
N LYS A 179 -0.06 1.51 -10.71
CA LYS A 179 -0.88 0.98 -11.80
C LYS A 179 -1.77 -0.16 -11.32
N GLY A 180 -2.96 -0.30 -11.92
CA GLY A 180 -3.76 -1.50 -11.75
C GLY A 180 -3.07 -2.72 -12.35
N ALA A 181 -3.11 -3.86 -11.64
CA ALA A 181 -2.40 -5.08 -12.02
C ALA A 181 -3.31 -6.33 -12.11
N GLY A 182 -4.62 -6.11 -12.18
CA GLY A 182 -5.62 -7.15 -12.41
C GLY A 182 -6.61 -7.33 -11.26
N SER A 183 -7.67 -8.10 -11.52
CA SER A 183 -8.74 -8.39 -10.57
C SER A 183 -8.53 -9.74 -9.88
N VAL A 184 -9.05 -9.85 -8.65
CA VAL A 184 -9.04 -11.07 -7.84
C VAL A 184 -10.44 -11.30 -7.29
N SER A 185 -11.03 -12.45 -7.63
CA SER A 185 -12.37 -12.81 -7.16
C SER A 185 -12.39 -13.05 -5.65
N ARG A 186 -13.48 -12.65 -5.00
CA ARG A 186 -13.71 -12.94 -3.58
C ARG A 186 -13.81 -14.44 -3.26
N SER A 187 -14.05 -15.30 -4.24
CA SER A 187 -14.13 -16.76 -4.07
C SER A 187 -12.79 -17.41 -3.68
N VAL A 188 -11.66 -16.70 -3.87
CA VAL A 188 -10.32 -17.20 -3.53
C VAL A 188 -9.93 -16.92 -2.08
N PHE A 189 -10.86 -16.37 -1.29
CA PHE A 189 -10.63 -16.06 0.12
C PHE A 189 -11.51 -16.89 1.07
N TRP A 190 -11.00 -17.09 2.26
CA TRP A 190 -11.76 -17.60 3.39
C TRP A 190 -11.48 -16.77 4.66
N PRO A 191 -12.53 -16.25 5.32
CA PRO A 191 -13.90 -16.11 4.81
C PRO A 191 -13.93 -15.22 3.55
N ALA A 192 -14.94 -15.43 2.69
CA ALA A 192 -15.08 -14.58 1.51
C ALA A 192 -15.44 -13.14 1.90
N PRO A 193 -14.73 -12.13 1.39
CA PRO A 193 -15.06 -10.73 1.65
C PRO A 193 -16.35 -10.31 0.93
N ASN A 194 -16.95 -9.21 1.38
CA ASN A 194 -18.18 -8.68 0.77
C ASN A 194 -17.93 -7.97 -0.58
N VAL A 195 -16.68 -7.61 -0.87
CA VAL A 195 -16.27 -6.85 -2.07
C VAL A 195 -15.13 -7.58 -2.78
N ASP A 196 -15.03 -7.36 -4.08
CA ASP A 196 -13.92 -7.90 -4.87
C ASP A 196 -12.61 -7.16 -4.56
N SER A 197 -11.50 -7.82 -4.87
CA SER A 197 -10.16 -7.28 -4.71
C SER A 197 -9.52 -7.03 -6.05
N LYS A 198 -8.54 -6.13 -6.06
CA LYS A 198 -7.66 -5.89 -7.21
C LYS A 198 -6.20 -5.85 -6.75
N LEU A 199 -5.33 -6.19 -7.67
CA LEU A 199 -3.90 -6.00 -7.54
C LEU A 199 -3.53 -4.59 -8.00
N VAL A 200 -2.66 -3.97 -7.25
CA VAL A 200 -2.03 -2.69 -7.58
C VAL A 200 -0.52 -2.92 -7.57
N SER A 201 0.14 -2.62 -8.67
CA SER A 201 1.59 -2.60 -8.76
C SER A 201 2.11 -1.19 -8.59
N PHE A 202 3.30 -1.07 -8.01
CA PHE A 202 4.03 0.19 -7.98
C PHE A 202 5.48 -0.01 -8.39
N THR A 203 6.05 1.02 -8.99
CA THR A 203 7.49 1.13 -9.24
C THR A 203 7.96 2.43 -8.60
N ARG A 204 8.96 2.34 -7.71
CA ARG A 204 9.52 3.51 -7.03
C ARG A 204 10.16 4.46 -8.05
N ARG A 205 10.04 5.74 -7.78
CA ARG A 205 10.71 6.80 -8.51
C ARG A 205 11.48 7.72 -7.55
N GLN A 206 12.33 8.54 -8.09
CA GLN A 206 12.96 9.60 -7.32
C GLN A 206 11.89 10.55 -6.77
N THR A 207 11.97 10.87 -5.48
CA THR A 207 11.05 11.81 -4.83
C THR A 207 11.28 13.22 -5.36
N PRO A 208 10.23 14.06 -5.47
CA PRO A 208 10.37 15.45 -5.93
C PRO A 208 11.21 16.34 -5.02
N GLY A 209 11.41 15.94 -3.77
CA GLY A 209 12.18 16.70 -2.80
C GLY A 209 12.35 15.98 -1.47
N ASP A 210 12.73 16.73 -0.46
CA ASP A 210 12.97 16.25 0.90
C ASP A 210 11.70 16.15 1.76
N GLU A 211 11.87 15.79 3.02
CA GLU A 211 10.78 15.60 3.98
C GLU A 211 10.04 16.91 4.30
N VAL A 212 10.73 18.04 4.30
CA VAL A 212 10.11 19.35 4.57
C VAL A 212 9.15 19.71 3.43
N LEU A 213 9.61 19.56 2.19
CA LEU A 213 8.77 19.78 1.00
C LEU A 213 7.61 18.78 0.98
N ARG A 214 7.84 17.52 1.29
CA ARG A 214 6.79 16.49 1.34
C ARG A 214 5.66 16.89 2.28
N ARG A 215 5.98 17.31 3.50
CA ARG A 215 4.96 17.70 4.50
C ARG A 215 4.13 18.89 3.99
N LYS A 216 4.78 19.89 3.42
CA LYS A 216 4.12 21.06 2.84
C LYS A 216 3.18 20.66 1.71
N VAL A 217 3.66 19.83 0.77
CA VAL A 217 2.87 19.29 -0.35
C VAL A 217 1.68 18.49 0.15
N PHE A 218 1.86 17.61 1.13
CA PHE A 218 0.77 16.79 1.66
C PHE A 218 -0.30 17.62 2.37
N THR A 219 0.08 18.67 3.08
CA THR A 219 -0.87 19.62 3.67
C THR A 219 -1.69 20.32 2.59
N ILE A 220 -1.06 20.74 1.50
CA ILE A 220 -1.76 21.36 0.37
C ILE A 220 -2.72 20.37 -0.30
N ILE A 221 -2.28 19.12 -0.51
CA ILE A 221 -3.15 18.05 -1.05
C ILE A 221 -4.38 17.85 -0.16
N ASP A 222 -4.18 17.69 1.15
CA ASP A 222 -5.28 17.47 2.09
C ASP A 222 -6.28 18.63 2.06
N ALA A 223 -5.81 19.88 2.04
CA ALA A 223 -6.66 21.06 1.92
C ALA A 223 -7.41 21.13 0.57
N ALA A 224 -6.74 20.83 -0.54
CA ALA A 224 -7.33 20.83 -1.88
C ALA A 224 -8.45 19.79 -2.03
N PHE A 225 -8.31 18.63 -1.40
CA PHE A 225 -9.30 17.55 -1.48
C PHE A 225 -10.33 17.56 -0.36
N ALA A 226 -10.15 18.32 0.72
CA ALA A 226 -11.16 18.49 1.77
C ALA A 226 -12.47 19.08 1.22
N GLN A 227 -12.37 19.88 0.17
CA GLN A 227 -13.51 20.47 -0.52
C GLN A 227 -13.49 20.14 -2.02
N ARG A 228 -13.49 18.84 -2.36
CA ARG A 228 -13.28 18.30 -3.71
C ARG A 228 -14.04 19.01 -4.83
N ARG A 229 -15.28 19.53 -4.57
CA ARG A 229 -16.12 20.19 -5.57
C ARG A 229 -15.81 21.68 -5.76
N LYS A 230 -14.97 22.29 -4.92
CA LYS A 230 -14.61 23.70 -4.99
C LYS A 230 -13.39 23.94 -5.89
N MET A 231 -13.29 25.14 -6.46
CA MET A 231 -12.09 25.62 -7.13
C MET A 231 -10.94 25.69 -6.14
N LEU A 232 -9.70 25.51 -6.60
CA LEU A 232 -8.49 25.51 -5.77
C LEU A 232 -8.38 26.76 -4.91
N ARG A 233 -8.62 27.98 -5.47
CA ARG A 233 -8.59 29.23 -4.69
C ARG A 233 -9.53 29.19 -3.46
N SER A 234 -10.68 28.54 -3.60
CA SER A 234 -11.64 28.40 -2.50
C SER A 234 -11.27 27.26 -1.55
N ALA A 235 -10.79 26.13 -2.08
CA ALA A 235 -10.39 24.98 -1.28
C ALA A 235 -9.17 25.31 -0.39
N LEU A 236 -8.22 26.10 -0.92
CA LEU A 236 -6.98 26.49 -0.23
C LEU A 236 -7.12 27.78 0.60
N SER A 237 -8.30 28.43 0.60
CA SER A 237 -8.50 29.69 1.31
C SER A 237 -8.30 29.56 2.82
N GLY A 238 -8.68 28.41 3.42
CA GLY A 238 -8.46 28.14 4.85
C GLY A 238 -6.97 27.97 5.19
N LEU A 239 -6.17 27.49 4.24
CA LEU A 239 -4.73 27.29 4.44
C LEU A 239 -3.95 28.62 4.30
N TYR A 240 -4.40 29.51 3.40
CA TYR A 240 -3.69 30.75 3.07
C TYR A 240 -4.41 32.02 3.53
N GLY A 241 -5.41 31.88 4.39
CA GLY A 241 -6.15 32.98 5.02
C GLY A 241 -7.29 33.56 4.19
N SER A 242 -7.23 33.56 2.86
CA SER A 242 -8.29 34.05 1.98
C SER A 242 -8.24 33.40 0.58
N SER A 243 -9.35 33.50 -0.17
CA SER A 243 -9.37 33.06 -1.58
C SER A 243 -8.44 33.94 -2.46
N SER A 244 -8.30 35.23 -2.16
CA SER A 244 -7.38 36.13 -2.86
C SER A 244 -5.92 35.71 -2.67
N SER A 245 -5.51 35.46 -1.43
CA SER A 245 -4.15 35.00 -1.14
C SER A 245 -3.86 33.66 -1.78
N ALA A 246 -4.81 32.73 -1.74
CA ALA A 246 -4.69 31.44 -2.42
C ALA A 246 -4.58 31.62 -3.96
N GLU A 247 -5.34 32.51 -4.55
CA GLU A 247 -5.30 32.82 -5.97
C GLU A 247 -3.94 33.40 -6.39
N GLU A 248 -3.36 34.30 -5.61
CA GLU A 248 -2.02 34.88 -5.86
C GLU A 248 -0.92 33.79 -5.83
N ILE A 249 -0.98 32.88 -4.85
CA ILE A 249 -0.04 31.75 -4.75
C ILE A 249 -0.18 30.82 -5.95
N LEU A 250 -1.40 30.47 -6.34
CA LEU A 250 -1.67 29.61 -7.49
C LEU A 250 -1.16 30.22 -8.79
N LYS A 251 -1.38 31.53 -9.02
CA LYS A 251 -0.84 32.26 -10.18
C LYS A 251 0.68 32.28 -10.20
N ARG A 252 1.33 32.47 -9.05
CA ARG A 252 2.80 32.38 -8.93
C ARG A 252 3.35 30.99 -9.22
N ALA A 253 2.57 29.95 -8.98
CA ALA A 253 2.88 28.55 -9.30
C ALA A 253 2.56 28.18 -10.76
N ASP A 254 2.06 29.10 -11.57
CA ASP A 254 1.53 28.87 -12.92
C ASP A 254 0.37 27.85 -12.96
N ILE A 255 -0.50 27.91 -11.95
CA ILE A 255 -1.68 27.04 -11.82
C ILE A 255 -2.95 27.89 -11.93
N ASP A 256 -3.90 27.48 -12.79
CA ASP A 256 -5.21 28.14 -12.90
C ASP A 256 -6.00 28.00 -11.58
N PRO A 257 -6.33 29.12 -10.90
CA PRO A 257 -7.03 29.10 -9.61
C PRO A 257 -8.46 28.56 -9.69
N THR A 258 -9.04 28.43 -10.88
CA THR A 258 -10.39 27.92 -11.12
C THR A 258 -10.44 26.40 -11.26
N LEU A 259 -9.30 25.72 -11.45
CA LEU A 259 -9.21 24.27 -11.44
C LEU A 259 -9.64 23.71 -10.09
N ARG A 260 -9.90 22.40 -10.07
CA ARG A 260 -10.11 21.61 -8.84
C ARG A 260 -8.89 20.77 -8.53
N GLY A 261 -8.71 20.38 -7.27
CA GLY A 261 -7.58 19.53 -6.85
C GLY A 261 -7.45 18.24 -7.66
N GLU A 262 -8.56 17.66 -8.12
CA GLU A 262 -8.58 16.45 -8.93
C GLU A 262 -7.97 16.61 -10.35
N ALA A 263 -7.77 17.81 -10.82
CA ALA A 263 -7.14 18.09 -12.11
C ALA A 263 -5.59 18.12 -12.03
N LEU A 264 -5.04 18.20 -10.81
CA LEU A 264 -3.61 18.41 -10.59
C LEU A 264 -2.88 17.08 -10.33
N GLU A 265 -1.70 16.95 -10.90
CA GLU A 265 -0.74 15.90 -10.55
C GLU A 265 0.23 16.36 -9.45
N ILE A 266 1.06 15.45 -8.93
CA ILE A 266 1.98 15.72 -7.82
C ILE A 266 2.97 16.87 -8.13
N SER A 267 3.44 16.99 -9.36
CA SER A 267 4.31 18.09 -9.81
C SER A 267 3.69 19.47 -9.63
N SER A 268 2.38 19.59 -9.91
CA SER A 268 1.64 20.84 -9.69
C SER A 268 1.54 21.19 -8.21
N PHE A 269 1.30 20.22 -7.34
CA PHE A 269 1.31 20.44 -5.89
C PHE A 269 2.71 20.83 -5.37
N CYS A 270 3.78 20.29 -5.95
CA CYS A 270 5.14 20.69 -5.66
C CYS A 270 5.40 22.14 -6.09
N ALA A 271 4.92 22.56 -7.27
CA ALA A 271 5.04 23.93 -7.74
C ALA A 271 4.33 24.92 -6.80
N ILE A 272 3.11 24.59 -6.34
CA ILE A 272 2.40 25.40 -5.34
C ILE A 272 3.23 25.50 -4.04
N ALA A 273 3.75 24.39 -3.55
CA ALA A 273 4.53 24.35 -2.32
C ALA A 273 5.82 25.17 -2.40
N ALA A 274 6.47 25.23 -3.57
CA ALA A 274 7.71 25.98 -3.79
C ALA A 274 7.52 27.48 -3.66
N VAL A 275 6.37 28.04 -4.02
CA VAL A 275 6.09 29.47 -3.98
C VAL A 275 5.21 29.89 -2.79
N ALA A 276 4.60 28.94 -2.11
CA ALA A 276 3.75 29.22 -0.96
C ALA A 276 4.60 29.60 0.27
N PRO A 277 4.10 30.46 1.17
CA PRO A 277 4.76 30.72 2.45
C PRO A 277 4.85 29.46 3.30
N ASP A 278 5.76 29.47 4.28
CA ASP A 278 5.81 28.37 5.24
C ASP A 278 4.53 28.33 6.07
N ILE A 279 3.96 27.13 6.14
CA ILE A 279 2.67 26.87 6.81
C ILE A 279 2.86 26.05 8.09
N PHE A 280 4.10 25.95 8.59
CA PHE A 280 4.51 25.28 9.83
C PHE A 280 5.28 26.22 10.73
#